data_970e91c2ac5ad0b9f2cfc0111e247e4c
#
_entry.id   970e91c2ac5ad0b9f2cfc0111e247e4c
#
_cell.length_a   1.000
_cell.length_b   1.000
_cell.length_c   1.000
_cell.angle_alpha   90.00
_cell.angle_beta   90.00
_cell.angle_gamma   90.00
#
_symmetry.space_group_name_H-M   'P 1'
#
loop_
_entity.id
_entity.type
_entity.pdbx_description
1 polymer ?
#
loop_
_entity_poly.entity_id
_entity_poly.type
_entity_poly.pdbx_seq_one_letter_code
_entity_poly.pdbx_strand_id
1 'polypeptide(L)'
;FRKNNTKAIQSVCREFVMVCRKLDLFTDAFVAIDGSKFKAVNHRDLNFTRAKLKYRLDLINESIAKYLSQIDSADRQEASFAKVRVERLENKISTLKEEVKRLNKIEVALEATPDKQISLTDPDARSMKTRGTGIVGYNVQAAVDTKHHIIVTHKVTNIGNDRAQLSRIAKQAKTVVGSDNLRVVADRGYYKGEEILECEQSGITSFLPKPQTSGNQAKGLFGKRDFIYRHESDTYECPGGEQAMYRFSREEKGKMIRRYWSSACLSCPIKAQCTTGQYRRISRWEHETVLEVVDARLEQQPDMMKIRRSTVEHPFGTI
;
A
#
# COMPACT_ATOMS: atom_id res chain seq x y z
N PHE A 1 -8.38 30.00 -11.39
CA PHE A 1 -6.93 30.25 -11.43
C PHE A 1 -6.15 28.93 -11.50
N ARG A 2 -6.25 28.04 -10.50
CA ARG A 2 -5.44 26.80 -10.38
C ARG A 2 -5.53 25.89 -11.61
N LYS A 3 -6.74 25.68 -12.16
CA LYS A 3 -6.98 24.79 -13.31
C LYS A 3 -6.19 25.23 -14.54
N ASN A 4 -6.14 26.53 -14.79
CA ASN A 4 -5.52 27.09 -16.00
C ASN A 4 -4.02 27.36 -15.84
N ASN A 5 -3.49 27.33 -14.60
CA ASN A 5 -2.10 27.68 -14.28
C ASN A 5 -1.31 26.54 -13.65
N THR A 6 -1.75 25.29 -13.76
CA THR A 6 -1.13 24.14 -13.11
C THR A 6 0.37 24.02 -13.43
N LYS A 7 0.75 24.16 -14.71
CA LYS A 7 2.16 24.09 -15.12
C LYS A 7 3.00 25.23 -14.54
N ALA A 8 2.45 26.44 -14.52
CA ALA A 8 3.14 27.62 -13.97
C ALA A 8 3.34 27.45 -12.45
N ILE A 9 2.33 26.99 -11.72
CA ILE A 9 2.44 26.72 -10.27
C ILE A 9 3.54 25.68 -10.01
N GLN A 10 3.56 24.56 -10.76
CA GLN A 10 4.60 23.54 -10.63
C GLN A 10 6.00 24.10 -10.91
N SER A 11 6.13 24.99 -11.92
CA SER A 11 7.39 25.64 -12.24
C SER A 11 7.86 26.54 -11.09
N VAL A 12 6.98 27.37 -10.55
CA VAL A 12 7.30 28.24 -9.40
C VAL A 12 7.74 27.44 -8.19
N CYS A 13 7.05 26.35 -7.85
CA CYS A 13 7.47 25.49 -6.76
C CYS A 13 8.86 24.88 -7.00
N ARG A 14 9.16 24.47 -8.24
CA ARG A 14 10.47 23.94 -8.61
C ARG A 14 11.57 25.00 -8.48
N GLU A 15 11.32 26.20 -9.01
CA GLU A 15 12.26 27.32 -8.90
C GLU A 15 12.52 27.70 -7.45
N PHE A 16 11.49 27.72 -6.61
CA PHE A 16 11.64 27.96 -5.17
C PHE A 16 12.61 26.94 -4.54
N VAL A 17 12.43 25.66 -4.81
CA VAL A 17 13.32 24.61 -4.28
C VAL A 17 14.75 24.78 -4.81
N MET A 18 14.91 25.19 -6.08
CA MET A 18 16.23 25.48 -6.66
C MET A 18 16.91 26.70 -6.00
N VAL A 19 16.13 27.71 -5.61
CA VAL A 19 16.65 28.84 -4.82
C VAL A 19 17.10 28.36 -3.44
N CYS A 20 16.30 27.53 -2.75
CA CYS A 20 16.68 26.94 -1.47
C CYS A 20 18.00 26.15 -1.58
N ARG A 21 18.18 25.39 -2.66
CA ARG A 21 19.44 24.69 -2.94
C ARG A 21 20.62 25.64 -3.13
N LYS A 22 20.45 26.73 -3.89
CA LYS A 22 21.49 27.75 -4.09
C LYS A 22 21.86 28.50 -2.81
N LEU A 23 20.97 28.52 -1.83
CA LEU A 23 21.18 29.09 -0.50
C LEU A 23 21.72 28.05 0.50
N ASP A 24 22.17 26.89 0.02
CA ASP A 24 22.74 25.80 0.82
C ASP A 24 21.82 25.28 1.96
N LEU A 25 20.48 25.37 1.78
CA LEU A 25 19.54 24.91 2.79
C LEU A 25 19.43 23.39 2.88
N PHE A 26 20.00 22.65 1.93
CA PHE A 26 19.96 21.17 1.87
C PHE A 26 21.33 20.53 2.14
N THR A 27 22.22 21.20 2.85
CA THR A 27 23.60 20.75 3.10
C THR A 27 23.68 19.41 3.81
N ASP A 28 22.73 19.08 4.69
CA ASP A 28 22.71 17.83 5.45
C ASP A 28 22.34 16.62 4.58
N ALA A 29 21.85 16.87 3.36
CA ALA A 29 21.40 15.83 2.42
C ALA A 29 20.57 14.73 3.10
N PHE A 30 19.62 15.11 3.96
CA PHE A 30 18.81 14.22 4.75
C PHE A 30 17.33 14.58 4.64
N VAL A 31 16.52 13.65 4.13
CA VAL A 31 15.08 13.84 3.94
C VAL A 31 14.26 12.76 4.64
N ALA A 32 13.10 13.16 5.12
CA ALA A 32 12.06 12.25 5.58
C ALA A 32 11.01 12.07 4.49
N ILE A 33 10.62 10.83 4.22
CA ILE A 33 9.59 10.49 3.23
C ILE A 33 8.34 10.01 3.94
N ASP A 34 7.19 10.56 3.53
CA ASP A 34 5.87 10.11 3.98
C ASP A 34 4.81 10.31 2.90
N GLY A 35 3.70 9.59 3.06
CA GLY A 35 2.54 9.66 2.19
C GLY A 35 1.27 10.01 2.97
N SER A 36 0.49 10.93 2.43
CA SER A 36 -0.84 11.25 2.98
C SER A 36 -1.92 11.06 1.93
N LYS A 37 -3.09 10.57 2.38
CA LYS A 37 -4.22 10.28 1.51
C LYS A 37 -5.20 11.43 1.49
N PHE A 38 -5.40 12.02 0.33
CA PHE A 38 -6.30 13.12 0.11
C PHE A 38 -7.55 12.65 -0.60
N LYS A 39 -8.72 12.99 -0.03
CA LYS A 39 -10.01 12.69 -0.63
C LYS A 39 -10.19 13.53 -1.90
N ALA A 40 -10.51 12.86 -3.01
CA ALA A 40 -10.93 13.55 -4.23
C ALA A 40 -12.33 14.17 -4.07
N VAL A 41 -12.68 15.12 -4.95
CA VAL A 41 -14.05 15.58 -5.11
C VAL A 41 -14.85 14.44 -5.73
N ASN A 42 -15.38 13.57 -4.89
CA ASN A 42 -15.98 12.31 -5.29
C ASN A 42 -17.19 12.00 -4.41
N HIS A 43 -18.24 11.46 -5.04
CA HIS A 43 -19.36 10.88 -4.33
C HIS A 43 -19.11 9.38 -4.13
N ARG A 44 -19.13 8.93 -2.87
CA ARG A 44 -18.84 7.53 -2.50
C ARG A 44 -19.67 6.52 -3.30
N ASP A 45 -20.91 6.86 -3.63
CA ASP A 45 -21.82 5.97 -4.34
C ASP A 45 -21.52 5.86 -5.84
N LEU A 46 -20.75 6.80 -6.39
CA LEU A 46 -20.31 6.80 -7.79
C LEU A 46 -18.95 6.10 -7.99
N ASN A 47 -18.37 5.51 -6.93
CA ASN A 47 -17.19 4.68 -7.04
C ASN A 47 -17.58 3.20 -6.99
N PHE A 48 -17.23 2.47 -8.04
CA PHE A 48 -17.58 1.07 -8.23
C PHE A 48 -16.35 0.17 -8.18
N THR A 49 -16.50 -0.94 -7.45
CA THR A 49 -15.66 -2.12 -7.50
C THR A 49 -16.52 -3.31 -7.91
N ARG A 50 -15.93 -4.41 -8.39
CA ARG A 50 -16.69 -5.60 -8.79
C ARG A 50 -17.64 -6.10 -7.69
N ALA A 51 -17.17 -6.13 -6.45
CA ALA A 51 -18.00 -6.58 -5.32
C ALA A 51 -19.20 -5.66 -5.06
N LYS A 52 -18.97 -4.33 -5.10
CA LYS A 52 -20.04 -3.35 -4.91
C LYS A 52 -21.05 -3.36 -6.04
N LEU A 53 -20.59 -3.54 -7.27
CA LEU A 53 -21.46 -3.62 -8.44
C LEU A 53 -22.37 -4.85 -8.36
N LYS A 54 -21.79 -6.02 -8.10
CA LYS A 54 -22.52 -7.27 -7.91
C LYS A 54 -23.57 -7.14 -6.81
N TYR A 55 -23.17 -6.65 -5.64
CA TYR A 55 -24.09 -6.43 -4.52
C TYR A 55 -25.29 -5.53 -4.89
N ARG A 56 -25.04 -4.45 -5.64
CA ARG A 56 -26.12 -3.56 -6.12
C ARG A 56 -27.06 -4.25 -7.11
N LEU A 57 -26.52 -5.00 -8.06
CA LEU A 57 -27.31 -5.77 -9.03
C LEU A 57 -28.19 -6.81 -8.32
N ASP A 58 -27.63 -7.53 -7.36
CA ASP A 58 -28.38 -8.54 -6.58
C ASP A 58 -29.54 -7.89 -5.82
N LEU A 59 -29.32 -6.78 -5.12
CA LEU A 59 -30.39 -6.03 -4.42
C LEU A 59 -31.49 -5.53 -5.35
N ILE A 60 -31.14 -5.04 -6.55
CA ILE A 60 -32.13 -4.57 -7.53
C ILE A 60 -32.94 -5.75 -8.06
N ASN A 61 -32.30 -6.86 -8.38
CA ASN A 61 -33.00 -8.07 -8.86
C ASN A 61 -33.94 -8.64 -7.81
N GLU A 62 -33.52 -8.69 -6.53
CA GLU A 62 -34.40 -9.06 -5.41
C GLU A 62 -35.64 -8.12 -5.31
N SER A 63 -35.41 -6.81 -5.48
CA SER A 63 -36.46 -5.81 -5.44
C SER A 63 -37.45 -5.98 -6.60
N ILE A 64 -36.98 -6.26 -7.81
CA ILE A 64 -37.77 -6.54 -8.99
C ILE A 64 -38.61 -7.81 -8.74
N ALA A 65 -38.01 -8.90 -8.27
CA ALA A 65 -38.71 -10.14 -7.96
C ALA A 65 -39.83 -9.94 -6.93
N LYS A 66 -39.53 -9.15 -5.87
CA LYS A 66 -40.54 -8.78 -4.86
C LYS A 66 -41.70 -7.98 -5.44
N TYR A 67 -41.42 -7.02 -6.32
CA TYR A 67 -42.50 -6.22 -6.94
C TYR A 67 -43.34 -7.03 -7.93
N LEU A 68 -42.73 -7.94 -8.69
CA LEU A 68 -43.46 -8.88 -9.55
C LEU A 68 -44.39 -9.77 -8.74
N SER A 69 -43.95 -10.35 -7.64
CA SER A 69 -44.78 -11.15 -6.73
C SER A 69 -45.95 -10.33 -6.12
N GLN A 70 -45.72 -9.03 -5.88
CA GLN A 70 -46.81 -8.15 -5.42
C GLN A 70 -47.84 -7.86 -6.50
N ILE A 71 -47.44 -7.75 -7.78
CA ILE A 71 -48.34 -7.62 -8.91
C ILE A 71 -49.21 -8.87 -9.05
N ASP A 72 -48.57 -10.06 -9.06
CA ASP A 72 -49.26 -11.34 -9.13
C ASP A 72 -50.29 -11.53 -8.00
N SER A 73 -50.01 -10.96 -6.83
CA SER A 73 -50.90 -11.01 -5.67
C SER A 73 -52.05 -10.00 -5.78
N ALA A 74 -51.81 -8.84 -6.42
CA ALA A 74 -52.80 -7.79 -6.61
C ALA A 74 -53.84 -8.15 -7.70
N ASP A 75 -53.45 -8.87 -8.74
CA ASP A 75 -54.36 -9.36 -9.80
C ASP A 75 -55.42 -10.34 -9.29
N ARG A 76 -55.26 -10.84 -8.08
CA ARG A 76 -56.25 -11.73 -7.42
C ARG A 76 -57.27 -10.98 -6.54
N GLN A 77 -57.20 -9.65 -6.45
CA GLN A 77 -58.07 -8.79 -5.64
C GLN A 77 -58.91 -7.82 -6.49
N GLU A 78 -60.03 -7.28 -5.93
CA GLU A 78 -61.01 -6.48 -6.66
C GLU A 78 -60.51 -5.25 -7.44
N ALA A 79 -61.17 -4.95 -8.57
CA ALA A 79 -60.63 -4.36 -9.79
C ALA A 79 -60.25 -2.87 -9.82
N SER A 80 -60.62 -1.99 -8.90
CA SER A 80 -60.37 -0.54 -9.08
C SER A 80 -59.16 -0.01 -8.36
N PHE A 81 -58.89 -0.44 -7.12
CA PHE A 81 -57.70 -0.07 -6.38
C PHE A 81 -56.44 -0.88 -6.81
N ALA A 82 -56.67 -2.08 -7.34
CA ALA A 82 -55.62 -2.93 -7.87
C ALA A 82 -54.90 -2.28 -9.05
N LYS A 83 -55.58 -1.65 -10.00
CA LYS A 83 -54.98 -1.01 -11.19
C LYS A 83 -53.96 0.08 -10.86
N VAL A 84 -54.31 1.02 -9.98
CA VAL A 84 -53.38 2.11 -9.57
C VAL A 84 -52.14 1.57 -8.84
N ARG A 85 -52.33 0.50 -8.08
CA ARG A 85 -51.20 -0.16 -7.36
C ARG A 85 -50.27 -0.89 -8.32
N VAL A 86 -50.85 -1.61 -9.29
CA VAL A 86 -50.10 -2.33 -10.33
C VAL A 86 -49.30 -1.36 -11.18
N GLU A 87 -49.94 -0.29 -11.71
CA GLU A 87 -49.25 0.74 -12.50
C GLU A 87 -48.06 1.37 -11.74
N ARG A 88 -48.25 1.65 -10.43
CA ARG A 88 -47.17 2.17 -9.59
C ARG A 88 -46.01 1.18 -9.42
N LEU A 89 -46.29 -0.13 -9.32
CA LEU A 89 -45.28 -1.18 -9.22
C LEU A 89 -44.56 -1.38 -10.56
N GLU A 90 -45.29 -1.37 -11.68
CA GLU A 90 -44.68 -1.43 -13.02
C GLU A 90 -43.74 -0.27 -13.30
N ASN A 91 -44.11 0.96 -12.93
CA ASN A 91 -43.26 2.13 -13.03
C ASN A 91 -41.98 1.97 -12.20
N LYS A 92 -42.05 1.43 -10.97
CA LYS A 92 -40.88 1.11 -10.15
C LYS A 92 -39.98 0.06 -10.79
N ILE A 93 -40.58 -1.01 -11.34
CA ILE A 93 -39.83 -2.06 -12.04
C ILE A 93 -39.13 -1.51 -13.27
N SER A 94 -39.81 -0.64 -14.04
CA SER A 94 -39.22 0.02 -15.21
C SER A 94 -37.98 0.84 -14.81
N THR A 95 -38.06 1.67 -13.76
CA THR A 95 -36.96 2.45 -13.24
C THR A 95 -35.78 1.56 -12.78
N LEU A 96 -36.08 0.45 -12.10
CA LEU A 96 -35.05 -0.50 -11.67
C LEU A 96 -34.39 -1.21 -12.85
N LYS A 97 -35.14 -1.57 -13.89
CA LYS A 97 -34.59 -2.16 -15.12
C LYS A 97 -33.67 -1.18 -15.86
N GLU A 98 -34.00 0.09 -15.87
CA GLU A 98 -33.09 1.12 -16.41
C GLU A 98 -31.77 1.24 -15.61
N GLU A 99 -31.86 1.19 -14.28
CA GLU A 99 -30.66 1.19 -13.43
C GLU A 99 -29.85 -0.07 -13.64
N VAL A 100 -30.43 -1.26 -13.82
CA VAL A 100 -29.72 -2.48 -14.21
C VAL A 100 -28.94 -2.28 -15.51
N LYS A 101 -29.61 -1.71 -16.55
CA LYS A 101 -28.92 -1.41 -17.83
C LYS A 101 -27.75 -0.46 -17.64
N ARG A 102 -27.90 0.54 -16.77
CA ARG A 102 -26.81 1.46 -16.43
C ARG A 102 -25.66 0.76 -15.71
N LEU A 103 -25.97 -0.08 -14.73
CA LEU A 103 -24.95 -0.84 -13.98
C LEU A 103 -24.21 -1.84 -14.87
N ASN A 104 -24.88 -2.49 -15.81
CA ASN A 104 -24.25 -3.39 -16.77
C ASN A 104 -23.25 -2.65 -17.69
N LYS A 105 -23.57 -1.40 -18.10
CA LYS A 105 -22.59 -0.55 -18.83
C LYS A 105 -21.37 -0.23 -17.98
N ILE A 106 -21.55 0.03 -16.68
CA ILE A 106 -20.45 0.26 -15.75
C ILE A 106 -19.64 -1.03 -15.56
N GLU A 107 -20.27 -2.20 -15.57
CA GLU A 107 -19.58 -3.49 -15.49
C GLU A 107 -18.62 -3.70 -16.66
N VAL A 108 -19.07 -3.45 -17.88
CA VAL A 108 -18.21 -3.53 -19.07
C VAL A 108 -17.03 -2.57 -18.97
N ALA A 109 -17.28 -1.32 -18.56
CA ALA A 109 -16.21 -0.35 -18.35
C ALA A 109 -15.23 -0.75 -17.25
N LEU A 110 -15.74 -1.34 -16.16
CA LEU A 110 -14.95 -1.84 -15.03
C LEU A 110 -14.04 -2.99 -15.44
N GLU A 111 -14.53 -3.91 -16.27
CA GLU A 111 -13.71 -5.04 -16.77
C GLU A 111 -12.56 -4.57 -17.66
N ALA A 112 -12.71 -3.42 -18.33
CA ALA A 112 -11.66 -2.81 -19.13
C ALA A 112 -10.58 -2.11 -18.28
N THR A 113 -10.84 -1.81 -16.99
CA THR A 113 -9.84 -1.16 -16.13
C THR A 113 -8.87 -2.18 -15.53
N PRO A 114 -7.55 -1.89 -15.50
CA PRO A 114 -6.54 -2.84 -14.99
C PRO A 114 -6.73 -3.22 -13.52
N ASP A 115 -7.19 -2.29 -12.71
CA ASP A 115 -7.36 -2.42 -11.26
C ASP A 115 -8.80 -2.77 -10.84
N LYS A 116 -9.69 -3.05 -11.82
CA LYS A 116 -11.08 -3.43 -11.57
C LYS A 116 -11.81 -2.46 -10.63
N GLN A 117 -11.56 -1.18 -10.83
CA GLN A 117 -12.17 -0.09 -10.07
C GLN A 117 -12.41 1.11 -10.99
N ILE A 118 -13.56 1.76 -10.84
CA ILE A 118 -13.94 2.97 -11.59
C ILE A 118 -14.66 3.96 -10.70
N SER A 119 -14.27 5.23 -10.80
CA SER A 119 -15.02 6.35 -10.23
C SER A 119 -15.66 7.14 -11.38
N LEU A 120 -16.97 7.32 -11.32
CA LEU A 120 -17.70 8.06 -12.36
C LEU A 120 -17.55 9.59 -12.23
N THR A 121 -17.10 10.08 -11.06
CA THR A 121 -16.88 11.51 -10.81
C THR A 121 -15.46 11.91 -11.16
N ASP A 122 -14.49 11.09 -10.80
CA ASP A 122 -13.06 11.31 -11.01
C ASP A 122 -12.42 9.97 -11.40
N PRO A 123 -12.24 9.70 -12.71
CA PRO A 123 -11.80 8.40 -13.20
C PRO A 123 -10.42 7.96 -12.69
N ASP A 124 -9.56 8.90 -12.31
CA ASP A 124 -8.22 8.63 -11.80
C ASP A 124 -8.19 8.35 -10.29
N ALA A 125 -9.21 8.78 -9.55
CA ALA A 125 -9.29 8.54 -8.12
C ALA A 125 -9.53 7.06 -7.79
N ARG A 126 -8.90 6.57 -6.71
CA ARG A 126 -9.01 5.18 -6.26
C ARG A 126 -9.43 5.09 -4.80
N SER A 127 -10.09 3.98 -4.49
CA SER A 127 -10.43 3.64 -3.10
C SER A 127 -9.17 3.22 -2.35
N MET A 128 -8.92 3.85 -1.22
CA MET A 128 -7.74 3.63 -0.39
C MET A 128 -8.17 3.36 1.04
N LYS A 129 -7.52 2.39 1.68
CA LYS A 129 -7.70 2.15 3.12
C LYS A 129 -7.03 3.27 3.91
N THR A 130 -7.76 3.79 4.91
CA THR A 130 -7.25 4.68 5.94
C THR A 130 -7.41 4.02 7.30
N ARG A 131 -7.02 4.68 8.39
CA ARG A 131 -7.19 4.16 9.77
C ARG A 131 -8.65 4.06 10.23
N GLY A 132 -9.60 4.39 9.41
CA GLY A 132 -11.03 4.29 9.69
C GLY A 132 -11.78 3.79 8.47
N THR A 133 -12.68 4.62 7.95
CA THR A 133 -13.40 4.38 6.70
C THR A 133 -12.49 4.66 5.51
N GLY A 134 -12.48 3.77 4.51
CA GLY A 134 -11.74 4.02 3.27
C GLY A 134 -12.19 5.31 2.59
N ILE A 135 -11.27 5.97 1.92
CA ILE A 135 -11.54 7.16 1.08
C ILE A 135 -11.35 6.83 -0.38
N VAL A 136 -12.01 7.58 -1.25
CA VAL A 136 -11.70 7.60 -2.69
C VAL A 136 -10.93 8.87 -2.99
N GLY A 137 -9.71 8.74 -3.50
CA GLY A 137 -8.83 9.88 -3.69
C GLY A 137 -7.46 9.51 -4.19
N TYR A 138 -6.48 10.26 -3.73
CA TYR A 138 -5.08 10.17 -4.14
C TYR A 138 -4.17 9.99 -2.93
N ASN A 139 -3.03 9.37 -3.17
CA ASN A 139 -1.93 9.26 -2.22
C ASN A 139 -0.85 10.26 -2.64
N VAL A 140 -0.60 11.26 -1.82
CA VAL A 140 0.43 12.29 -2.06
C VAL A 140 1.67 11.91 -1.26
N GLN A 141 2.73 11.61 -1.97
CA GLN A 141 4.05 11.31 -1.42
C GLN A 141 4.87 12.58 -1.36
N ALA A 142 5.58 12.83 -0.28
CA ALA A 142 6.48 13.96 -0.13
C ALA A 142 7.82 13.54 0.47
N ALA A 143 8.90 14.15 -0.01
CA ALA A 143 10.20 14.14 0.65
C ALA A 143 10.45 15.52 1.24
N VAL A 144 10.69 15.58 2.52
CA VAL A 144 10.82 16.81 3.33
C VAL A 144 12.22 16.86 3.92
N ASP A 145 12.90 17.98 3.77
CA ASP A 145 14.19 18.23 4.42
C ASP A 145 14.04 18.19 5.94
N THR A 146 14.95 17.48 6.61
CA THR A 146 14.84 17.27 8.06
C THR A 146 15.22 18.47 8.91
N LYS A 147 15.94 19.43 8.35
CA LYS A 147 16.45 20.60 9.05
C LYS A 147 15.51 21.81 8.96
N HIS A 148 15.07 22.13 7.75
CA HIS A 148 14.26 23.30 7.46
C HIS A 148 12.80 23.00 7.17
N HIS A 149 12.42 21.70 7.16
CA HIS A 149 11.07 21.20 6.89
C HIS A 149 10.50 21.66 5.53
N ILE A 150 11.38 21.88 4.56
CA ILE A 150 11.04 22.27 3.19
C ILE A 150 10.66 21.01 2.41
N ILE A 151 9.54 21.05 1.69
CA ILE A 151 9.17 19.97 0.76
C ILE A 151 10.12 20.03 -0.43
N VAL A 152 11.07 19.11 -0.49
CA VAL A 152 12.06 18.98 -1.54
C VAL A 152 11.43 18.50 -2.85
N THR A 153 10.59 17.48 -2.74
CA THR A 153 9.82 16.96 -3.88
C THR A 153 8.54 16.29 -3.41
N HIS A 154 7.57 16.21 -4.30
CA HIS A 154 6.31 15.52 -4.03
C HIS A 154 5.84 14.76 -5.28
N LYS A 155 4.96 13.78 -5.06
CA LYS A 155 4.30 13.06 -6.14
C LYS A 155 2.89 12.66 -5.73
N VAL A 156 1.95 12.91 -6.63
CA VAL A 156 0.58 12.41 -6.53
C VAL A 156 0.49 11.06 -7.25
N THR A 157 -0.08 10.07 -6.57
CA THR A 157 -0.34 8.74 -7.13
C THR A 157 -1.73 8.27 -6.71
N ASN A 158 -2.30 7.38 -7.48
CA ASN A 158 -3.54 6.67 -7.14
C ASN A 158 -3.29 5.27 -6.55
N ILE A 159 -2.03 4.93 -6.26
CA ILE A 159 -1.66 3.68 -5.58
C ILE A 159 -1.90 3.86 -4.07
N GLY A 160 -2.82 3.07 -3.51
CA GLY A 160 -3.28 3.20 -2.12
C GLY A 160 -2.31 2.71 -1.04
N ASN A 161 -1.13 2.17 -1.41
CA ASN A 161 -0.09 1.74 -0.47
C ASN A 161 1.27 2.37 -0.81
N ASP A 162 2.12 2.49 0.20
CA ASP A 162 3.40 3.20 0.09
C ASP A 162 4.58 2.27 -0.25
N ARG A 163 4.34 0.95 -0.30
CA ARG A 163 5.38 -0.09 -0.41
C ARG A 163 6.28 0.03 -1.65
N ALA A 164 5.75 0.57 -2.75
CA ALA A 164 6.47 0.72 -4.02
C ALA A 164 6.67 2.20 -4.39
N GLN A 165 6.87 3.07 -3.39
CA GLN A 165 7.03 4.50 -3.61
C GLN A 165 8.40 5.03 -3.14
N LEU A 166 9.15 4.25 -2.35
CA LEU A 166 10.38 4.71 -1.71
C LEU A 166 11.45 5.13 -2.72
N SER A 167 11.88 4.21 -3.57
CA SER A 167 13.00 4.41 -4.50
C SER A 167 12.76 5.58 -5.44
N ARG A 168 11.54 5.68 -5.94
CA ARG A 168 11.17 6.74 -6.88
C ARG A 168 11.24 8.12 -6.25
N ILE A 169 10.64 8.31 -5.07
CA ILE A 169 10.66 9.60 -4.36
C ILE A 169 12.06 9.94 -3.87
N ALA A 170 12.79 8.95 -3.36
CA ALA A 170 14.15 9.13 -2.89
C ALA A 170 15.10 9.56 -4.01
N LYS A 171 15.01 8.96 -5.21
CA LYS A 171 15.79 9.35 -6.39
C LYS A 171 15.47 10.77 -6.86
N GLN A 172 14.18 11.13 -6.86
CA GLN A 172 13.76 12.50 -7.18
C GLN A 172 14.34 13.51 -6.17
N ALA A 173 14.26 13.19 -4.88
CA ALA A 173 14.84 14.02 -3.82
C ALA A 173 16.36 14.17 -3.99
N LYS A 174 17.07 13.06 -4.28
CA LYS A 174 18.52 13.06 -4.55
C LYS A 174 18.89 14.01 -5.68
N THR A 175 18.17 13.96 -6.79
CA THR A 175 18.37 14.85 -7.94
C THR A 175 18.16 16.33 -7.58
N VAL A 176 17.11 16.63 -6.81
CA VAL A 176 16.77 17.99 -6.41
C VAL A 176 17.77 18.56 -5.41
N VAL A 177 18.12 17.79 -4.38
CA VAL A 177 19.14 18.15 -3.38
C VAL A 177 20.52 18.29 -4.04
N GLY A 178 20.83 17.43 -5.01
CA GLY A 178 22.09 17.45 -5.74
C GLY A 178 23.25 16.91 -4.93
N SER A 179 22.98 15.95 -4.03
CA SER A 179 24.00 15.27 -3.24
C SER A 179 24.22 13.86 -3.77
N ASP A 180 25.46 13.40 -3.80
CA ASP A 180 25.81 12.03 -4.18
C ASP A 180 25.40 11.01 -3.10
N ASN A 181 25.30 11.44 -1.86
CA ASN A 181 24.99 10.63 -0.69
C ASN A 181 23.77 11.18 0.05
N LEU A 182 22.57 10.84 -0.43
CA LEU A 182 21.34 11.23 0.24
C LEU A 182 20.99 10.24 1.36
N ARG A 183 20.64 10.74 2.56
CA ARG A 183 20.05 9.96 3.63
C ARG A 183 18.53 10.08 3.58
N VAL A 184 17.83 8.95 3.75
CA VAL A 184 16.38 8.90 3.67
C VAL A 184 15.84 8.14 4.87
N VAL A 185 14.89 8.74 5.58
CA VAL A 185 14.12 8.06 6.63
C VAL A 185 12.65 7.96 6.22
N ALA A 186 12.07 6.76 6.35
CA ALA A 186 10.65 6.53 6.07
C ALA A 186 10.04 5.55 7.07
N ASP A 187 8.72 5.40 7.07
CA ASP A 187 8.05 4.48 7.97
C ASP A 187 8.08 3.03 7.45
N ARG A 188 7.60 2.08 8.29
CA ARG A 188 7.50 0.66 7.94
C ARG A 188 6.58 0.37 6.74
N GLY A 189 5.71 1.30 6.35
CA GLY A 189 4.82 1.18 5.20
C GLY A 189 5.58 1.15 3.87
N TYR A 190 6.77 1.73 3.85
CA TYR A 190 7.69 1.75 2.70
C TYR A 190 8.63 0.53 2.64
N TYR A 191 8.63 -0.32 3.67
CA TYR A 191 9.57 -1.43 3.72
C TYR A 191 9.26 -2.49 2.66
N LYS A 192 10.01 -2.46 1.57
CA LYS A 192 9.99 -3.44 0.49
C LYS A 192 11.43 -3.67 0.00
N GLY A 193 11.87 -4.92 0.01
CA GLY A 193 13.27 -5.27 -0.24
C GLY A 193 13.83 -4.69 -1.54
N GLU A 194 13.08 -4.78 -2.64
CA GLU A 194 13.51 -4.29 -3.96
C GLU A 194 13.66 -2.76 -3.98
N GLU A 195 12.76 -2.03 -3.33
CA GLU A 195 12.83 -0.57 -3.23
C GLU A 195 14.04 -0.12 -2.41
N ILE A 196 14.32 -0.86 -1.32
CA ILE A 196 15.49 -0.62 -0.47
C ILE A 196 16.78 -0.91 -1.25
N LEU A 197 16.85 -2.05 -1.95
CA LEU A 197 17.99 -2.41 -2.79
C LEU A 197 18.26 -1.33 -3.84
N GLU A 198 17.21 -0.86 -4.52
CA GLU A 198 17.31 0.18 -5.54
C GLU A 198 17.79 1.52 -4.97
N CYS A 199 17.40 1.88 -3.75
CA CYS A 199 17.92 3.05 -3.04
C CYS A 199 19.41 2.91 -2.77
N GLU A 200 19.85 1.82 -2.14
CA GLU A 200 21.25 1.58 -1.78
C GLU A 200 22.15 1.54 -3.04
N GLN A 201 21.70 0.88 -4.12
CA GLN A 201 22.41 0.88 -5.41
C GLN A 201 22.50 2.27 -6.06
N SER A 202 21.59 3.17 -5.71
CA SER A 202 21.58 4.56 -6.20
C SER A 202 22.34 5.51 -5.29
N GLY A 203 23.11 5.03 -4.31
CA GLY A 203 23.83 5.86 -3.33
C GLY A 203 22.89 6.63 -2.40
N ILE A 204 21.79 5.99 -2.02
CA ILE A 204 20.80 6.53 -1.06
C ILE A 204 20.82 5.66 0.18
N THR A 205 21.22 6.22 1.31
CA THR A 205 21.29 5.55 2.60
C THR A 205 19.92 5.55 3.28
N SER A 206 19.31 4.37 3.38
CA SER A 206 17.93 4.22 3.86
C SER A 206 17.86 3.86 5.35
N PHE A 207 16.88 4.46 6.07
CA PHE A 207 16.52 4.16 7.45
C PHE A 207 15.03 3.80 7.51
N LEU A 208 14.71 2.52 7.62
CA LEU A 208 13.34 2.02 7.66
C LEU A 208 13.18 0.91 8.70
N PRO A 209 12.12 0.96 9.53
CA PRO A 209 11.85 -0.11 10.47
C PRO A 209 11.23 -1.32 9.75
N LYS A 210 11.80 -2.50 10.00
CA LYS A 210 11.28 -3.76 9.45
C LYS A 210 9.92 -4.11 10.04
N PRO A 211 8.89 -4.34 9.21
CA PRO A 211 7.59 -4.75 9.72
C PRO A 211 7.65 -6.18 10.28
N GLN A 212 7.15 -6.38 11.49
CA GLN A 212 7.00 -7.71 12.08
C GLN A 212 5.71 -8.33 11.53
N THR A 213 5.82 -9.05 10.41
CA THR A 213 4.67 -9.68 9.74
C THR A 213 4.45 -11.14 10.10
N SER A 214 5.40 -11.75 10.84
CA SER A 214 5.29 -13.13 11.25
C SER A 214 4.34 -13.28 12.45
N GLY A 215 3.29 -14.09 12.33
CA GLY A 215 2.43 -14.47 13.44
C GLY A 215 3.05 -15.49 14.42
N ASN A 216 4.33 -15.85 14.24
CA ASN A 216 5.00 -16.84 15.06
C ASN A 216 5.15 -16.39 16.51
N GLN A 217 5.55 -15.14 16.76
CA GLN A 217 5.66 -14.61 18.12
C GLN A 217 4.32 -14.63 18.87
N ALA A 218 3.23 -14.27 18.19
CA ALA A 218 1.89 -14.34 18.77
C ALA A 218 1.45 -15.76 19.12
N LYS A 219 2.08 -16.78 18.51
CA LYS A 219 1.87 -18.21 18.77
C LYS A 219 2.90 -18.81 19.74
N GLY A 220 3.78 -18.00 20.33
CA GLY A 220 4.89 -18.47 21.17
C GLY A 220 5.98 -19.21 20.40
N LEU A 221 6.06 -19.05 19.08
CA LEU A 221 7.06 -19.71 18.22
C LEU A 221 8.19 -18.75 17.87
N PHE A 222 9.41 -19.29 17.76
CA PHE A 222 10.57 -18.53 17.30
C PHE A 222 10.32 -17.84 15.95
N GLY A 223 10.67 -16.56 15.85
CA GLY A 223 10.68 -15.76 14.64
C GLY A 223 11.96 -15.98 13.81
N LYS A 224 12.07 -15.32 12.64
CA LYS A 224 13.28 -15.37 11.83
C LYS A 224 14.48 -14.73 12.54
N ARG A 225 14.26 -13.73 13.41
CA ARG A 225 15.31 -13.03 14.16
C ARG A 225 16.04 -13.91 15.20
N ASP A 226 15.39 -14.99 15.64
CA ASP A 226 15.99 -15.93 16.59
C ASP A 226 16.96 -16.89 15.91
N PHE A 227 17.14 -16.80 14.58
CA PHE A 227 18.08 -17.59 13.78
C PHE A 227 19.20 -16.69 13.29
N ILE A 228 20.43 -16.99 13.67
CA ILE A 228 21.63 -16.17 13.37
C ILE A 228 22.25 -16.67 12.06
N TYR A 229 22.33 -15.79 11.05
CA TYR A 229 22.99 -16.14 9.80
C TYR A 229 24.51 -16.06 9.94
N ARG A 230 25.20 -17.13 9.54
CA ARG A 230 26.65 -17.22 9.50
C ARG A 230 27.12 -17.08 8.06
N HIS A 231 27.68 -15.93 7.72
CA HIS A 231 28.10 -15.61 6.35
C HIS A 231 29.20 -16.55 5.83
N GLU A 232 30.17 -16.92 6.68
CA GLU A 232 31.32 -17.73 6.31
C GLU A 232 30.92 -19.13 5.85
N SER A 233 29.94 -19.74 6.52
CA SER A 233 29.48 -21.10 6.25
C SER A 233 28.18 -21.15 5.42
N ASP A 234 27.56 -20.02 5.13
CA ASP A 234 26.24 -19.94 4.49
C ASP A 234 25.18 -20.79 5.20
N THR A 235 25.12 -20.68 6.52
CA THR A 235 24.20 -21.44 7.37
C THR A 235 23.44 -20.52 8.33
N TYR A 236 22.35 -21.01 8.91
CA TYR A 236 21.69 -20.36 10.05
C TYR A 236 21.89 -21.20 11.30
N GLU A 237 22.38 -20.59 12.37
CA GLU A 237 22.35 -21.16 13.70
C GLU A 237 20.94 -20.98 14.29
N CYS A 238 20.31 -22.07 14.73
CA CYS A 238 18.98 -22.03 15.30
C CYS A 238 19.02 -21.89 16.83
N PRO A 239 17.89 -21.51 17.50
CA PRO A 239 17.85 -21.40 18.96
C PRO A 239 18.20 -22.67 19.74
N GLY A 240 18.17 -23.84 19.09
CA GLY A 240 18.61 -25.12 19.65
C GLY A 240 20.09 -25.41 19.44
N GLY A 241 20.88 -24.46 18.93
CA GLY A 241 22.32 -24.63 18.68
C GLY A 241 22.67 -25.41 17.39
N GLU A 242 21.66 -25.84 16.63
CA GLU A 242 21.86 -26.60 15.40
C GLU A 242 22.02 -25.70 14.17
N GLN A 243 22.79 -26.19 13.20
CA GLN A 243 22.98 -25.47 11.93
C GLN A 243 21.92 -25.88 10.90
N ALA A 244 21.16 -24.89 10.44
CA ALA A 244 20.28 -25.02 9.30
C ALA A 244 21.08 -24.73 8.02
N MET A 245 21.31 -25.80 7.25
CA MET A 245 22.10 -25.80 6.02
C MET A 245 21.28 -25.27 4.84
N TYR A 246 21.96 -24.64 3.87
CA TYR A 246 21.38 -24.39 2.55
C TYR A 246 20.92 -25.69 1.90
N ARG A 247 19.75 -25.64 1.26
CA ARG A 247 19.17 -26.80 0.59
C ARG A 247 18.94 -26.57 -0.89
N PHE A 248 18.22 -25.50 -1.22
CA PHE A 248 17.96 -25.13 -2.60
C PHE A 248 17.55 -23.65 -2.71
N SER A 249 17.59 -23.14 -3.94
CA SER A 249 17.04 -21.84 -4.30
C SER A 249 15.83 -22.01 -5.20
N ARG A 250 14.85 -21.13 -5.07
CA ARG A 250 13.66 -21.08 -5.90
C ARG A 250 13.29 -19.63 -6.18
N GLU A 251 12.88 -19.37 -7.40
CA GLU A 251 12.26 -18.09 -7.74
C GLU A 251 10.83 -18.03 -7.19
N GLU A 252 10.55 -17.00 -6.41
CA GLU A 252 9.23 -16.73 -5.83
C GLU A 252 8.89 -15.25 -6.05
N LYS A 253 7.89 -14.98 -6.86
CA LYS A 253 7.42 -13.60 -7.18
C LYS A 253 8.53 -12.67 -7.66
N GLY A 254 9.38 -13.16 -8.57
CA GLY A 254 10.51 -12.41 -9.13
C GLY A 254 11.70 -12.24 -8.19
N LYS A 255 11.79 -13.03 -7.11
CA LYS A 255 12.91 -13.03 -6.16
C LYS A 255 13.51 -14.42 -6.07
N MET A 256 14.83 -14.49 -6.10
CA MET A 256 15.54 -15.73 -5.79
C MET A 256 15.56 -15.93 -4.27
N ILE A 257 14.85 -16.95 -3.78
CA ILE A 257 14.74 -17.28 -2.36
C ILE A 257 15.51 -18.55 -2.07
N ARG A 258 16.48 -18.44 -1.18
CA ARG A 258 17.28 -19.54 -0.66
C ARG A 258 16.57 -20.15 0.55
N ARG A 259 16.58 -21.47 0.64
CA ARG A 259 15.91 -22.23 1.71
C ARG A 259 16.93 -22.99 2.55
N TYR A 260 16.76 -22.87 3.87
CA TYR A 260 17.64 -23.47 4.87
C TYR A 260 16.82 -24.25 5.89
N TRP A 261 17.32 -25.43 6.32
CA TRP A 261 16.81 -26.16 7.47
C TRP A 261 17.82 -27.19 7.95
N SER A 262 17.68 -27.63 9.23
CA SER A 262 18.46 -28.71 9.83
C SER A 262 17.72 -30.03 9.81
N SER A 263 18.40 -31.13 9.56
CA SER A 263 17.86 -32.49 9.68
C SER A 263 17.57 -32.86 11.15
N ALA A 264 18.30 -32.26 12.11
CA ALA A 264 18.12 -32.43 13.54
C ALA A 264 16.77 -31.94 14.07
N CYS A 265 15.98 -31.19 13.26
CA CYS A 265 14.63 -30.77 13.64
C CYS A 265 13.69 -31.94 13.99
N LEU A 266 13.95 -33.15 13.49
CA LEU A 266 13.11 -34.32 13.76
C LEU A 266 13.15 -34.76 15.24
N SER A 267 14.32 -34.69 15.86
CA SER A 267 14.58 -35.07 17.26
C SER A 267 14.81 -33.87 18.19
N CYS A 268 14.54 -32.65 17.73
CA CYS A 268 14.82 -31.42 18.47
C CYS A 268 13.93 -31.28 19.71
N PRO A 269 14.48 -31.11 20.92
CA PRO A 269 13.69 -31.00 22.18
C PRO A 269 12.83 -29.74 22.24
N ILE A 270 13.25 -28.65 21.57
CA ILE A 270 12.50 -27.37 21.53
C ILE A 270 11.65 -27.22 20.26
N LYS A 271 11.43 -28.28 19.51
CA LYS A 271 10.67 -28.26 18.23
C LYS A 271 9.30 -27.64 18.37
N ALA A 272 8.59 -27.90 19.48
CA ALA A 272 7.26 -27.37 19.75
C ALA A 272 7.22 -25.82 19.79
N GLN A 273 8.33 -25.18 20.22
CA GLN A 273 8.50 -23.72 20.24
C GLN A 273 9.01 -23.17 18.90
N CYS A 274 9.32 -24.03 17.94
CA CYS A 274 9.96 -23.64 16.68
C CYS A 274 9.05 -23.80 15.48
N THR A 275 8.41 -24.96 15.32
CA THR A 275 7.59 -25.26 14.15
C THR A 275 6.58 -26.40 14.42
N THR A 276 5.41 -26.27 13.80
CA THR A 276 4.41 -27.36 13.76
C THR A 276 4.67 -28.34 12.62
N GLY A 277 5.57 -27.99 11.69
CA GLY A 277 5.92 -28.85 10.55
C GLY A 277 7.07 -29.82 10.86
N GLN A 278 7.45 -30.61 9.87
CA GLN A 278 8.55 -31.58 9.97
C GLN A 278 9.89 -30.87 10.24
N TYR A 279 10.14 -29.76 9.51
CA TYR A 279 11.35 -28.96 9.61
C TYR A 279 11.01 -27.47 9.75
N ARG A 280 11.81 -26.73 10.49
CA ARG A 280 11.80 -25.25 10.47
C ARG A 280 12.51 -24.77 9.21
N ARG A 281 11.76 -24.32 8.21
CA ARG A 281 12.32 -23.77 6.98
C ARG A 281 12.55 -22.27 7.14
N ILE A 282 13.78 -21.82 6.88
CA ILE A 282 14.17 -20.40 6.87
C ILE A 282 14.31 -19.97 5.43
N SER A 283 13.77 -18.82 5.10
CA SER A 283 13.87 -18.21 3.78
C SER A 283 14.82 -17.04 3.83
N ARG A 284 15.76 -16.97 2.88
CA ARG A 284 16.68 -15.85 2.69
C ARG A 284 16.56 -15.37 1.24
N TRP A 285 16.29 -14.09 1.07
CA TRP A 285 16.41 -13.47 -0.24
C TRP A 285 17.88 -13.33 -0.64
N GLU A 286 18.22 -13.44 -1.91
CA GLU A 286 19.63 -13.33 -2.37
C GLU A 286 20.28 -12.00 -1.94
N HIS A 287 19.49 -10.91 -1.90
CA HIS A 287 19.92 -9.59 -1.44
C HIS A 287 19.55 -9.29 0.04
N GLU A 288 19.28 -10.32 0.86
CA GLU A 288 18.90 -10.12 2.27
C GLU A 288 19.94 -9.32 3.06
N THR A 289 21.22 -9.41 2.69
CA THR A 289 22.30 -8.66 3.34
C THR A 289 22.07 -7.15 3.33
N VAL A 290 21.50 -6.61 2.24
CA VAL A 290 21.14 -5.19 2.16
C VAL A 290 20.10 -4.83 3.23
N LEU A 291 19.13 -5.70 3.47
CA LEU A 291 18.11 -5.49 4.49
C LEU A 291 18.68 -5.59 5.90
N GLU A 292 19.64 -6.49 6.12
CA GLU A 292 20.35 -6.65 7.39
C GLU A 292 21.17 -5.39 7.72
N VAL A 293 21.82 -4.79 6.72
CA VAL A 293 22.55 -3.53 6.87
C VAL A 293 21.61 -2.38 7.26
N VAL A 294 20.44 -2.29 6.63
CA VAL A 294 19.43 -1.27 6.97
C VAL A 294 18.86 -1.47 8.38
N ASP A 295 18.60 -2.72 8.78
CA ASP A 295 18.15 -3.06 10.13
C ASP A 295 19.21 -2.65 11.17
N ALA A 296 20.49 -3.05 10.98
CA ALA A 296 21.60 -2.71 11.87
C ALA A 296 21.85 -1.19 11.96
N ARG A 297 21.75 -0.49 10.84
CA ARG A 297 21.88 0.97 10.76
C ARG A 297 20.82 1.67 11.62
N LEU A 298 19.58 1.20 11.58
CA LEU A 298 18.50 1.77 12.37
C LEU A 298 18.66 1.43 13.87
N GLU A 299 19.16 0.25 14.22
CA GLU A 299 19.46 -0.13 15.61
C GLU A 299 20.57 0.76 16.21
N GLN A 300 21.58 1.12 15.42
CA GLN A 300 22.65 2.03 15.82
C GLN A 300 22.18 3.49 15.96
N GLN A 301 21.11 3.86 15.27
CA GLN A 301 20.58 5.23 15.23
C GLN A 301 19.07 5.25 15.51
N PRO A 302 18.62 4.92 16.73
CA PRO A 302 17.20 4.78 17.08
C PRO A 302 16.40 6.09 16.97
N ASP A 303 17.09 7.24 17.06
CA ASP A 303 16.47 8.56 16.95
C ASP A 303 15.95 8.89 15.53
N MET A 304 16.36 8.14 14.51
CA MET A 304 15.92 8.36 13.12
C MET A 304 14.39 8.37 12.99
N MET A 305 13.71 7.51 13.72
CA MET A 305 12.24 7.46 13.67
C MET A 305 11.59 8.65 14.38
N LYS A 306 12.26 9.27 15.35
CA LYS A 306 11.82 10.50 16.01
C LYS A 306 12.00 11.69 15.04
N ILE A 307 13.16 11.78 14.39
CA ILE A 307 13.44 12.78 13.35
C ILE A 307 12.41 12.69 12.23
N ARG A 308 12.14 11.47 11.71
CA ARG A 308 11.09 11.31 10.70
C ARG A 308 9.76 11.91 11.16
N ARG A 309 9.32 11.55 12.35
CA ARG A 309 8.02 11.98 12.87
C ARG A 309 7.93 13.51 12.96
N SER A 310 8.90 14.15 13.59
CA SER A 310 8.94 15.60 13.72
C SER A 310 8.99 16.33 12.36
N THR A 311 9.64 15.73 11.36
CA THR A 311 9.79 16.34 10.03
C THR A 311 8.52 16.27 9.21
N VAL A 312 7.92 15.07 9.06
CA VAL A 312 6.82 14.88 8.11
C VAL A 312 5.45 15.26 8.67
N GLU A 313 5.28 15.24 10.00
CA GLU A 313 4.03 15.70 10.60
C GLU A 313 3.80 17.19 10.41
N HIS A 314 4.85 18.00 10.28
CA HIS A 314 4.75 19.43 10.08
C HIS A 314 4.03 19.82 8.78
N PRO A 315 4.48 19.41 7.57
CA PRO A 315 3.79 19.80 6.33
C PRO A 315 2.41 19.15 6.18
N PHE A 316 2.21 17.90 6.65
CA PHE A 316 0.91 17.24 6.54
C PHE A 316 -0.09 17.64 7.63
N GLY A 317 0.37 18.18 8.75
CA GLY A 317 -0.49 18.72 9.80
C GLY A 317 -1.02 20.12 9.50
N THR A 318 -0.43 20.82 8.51
CA THR A 318 -0.79 22.19 8.12
C THR A 318 -1.77 22.21 6.93
N ILE A 319 -1.92 21.13 6.20
CA ILE A 319 -2.81 20.96 5.04
C ILE A 319 -4.14 20.38 5.50
#